data_e70558276e56eeb6301f5a7b0a6d0212
#
_entry.id   e70558276e56eeb6301f5a7b0a6d0212
#
_cell.length_a   1.000
_cell.length_b   1.000
_cell.length_c   1.000
_cell.angle_alpha   90.00
_cell.angle_beta   90.00
_cell.angle_gamma   90.00
#
_symmetry.space_group_name_H-M   'P 1'
#
loop_
_entity.id
_entity.type
_entity.pdbx_description
1 polymer ?
#
loop_
_entity_poly.entity_id
_entity_poly.type
_entity_poly.pdbx_seq_one_letter_code
_entity_poly.pdbx_strand_id
1 'polypeptide(L)'
;MEQKSLTLRECLIGDRTFYRHVAVVVLPIIVQNTLSNVVSLLDNVMVGQVGTLPMSAVAIINQLLFVFNLCIWGALAGAGIFGAQYYGQGNMEGVRQTLRMKLLIAVGLLVIAFGVLLGAGRPLIELYISADTTAADAAATMEYALGYLRVMLVGLIPFALTQAYASTLRESGQTTLPMRASMIAMGINFVFNGLLIFGLFGFPALGVVGAGIATSLSRFVEFVIVVSGAHRSAERYPFMEGVFRNFHIDGNLARQVAIKGFPLLLNECLWSMTQAMLLQCYSVRGIQAIAAMNITNTITQIFNEVFLSLGNATAILVGQELGASRMTGARRTAWRMITLSVSSCAVMGTLLALFSPLIPHIYNTEPAIRELASSVIRTAALCMPLFAFANAAYFTLRSGGKTLITFFFDSCYTWLINFPIAFVLSRYTALPLPIVYLFVNGVDLLKCIIGFILVKKGVWVNNIVASSQDVPQAD
;
A
#
# COMPACT_ATOMS: atom_id res chain seq x y z
N MET A 1 8.24 -0.12 41.58
CA MET A 1 7.31 -1.18 41.08
C MET A 1 8.11 -2.20 40.28
N GLU A 2 8.19 -3.42 40.79
CA GLU A 2 8.97 -4.51 40.21
C GLU A 2 8.66 -4.70 38.73
N GLN A 3 9.68 -4.60 37.89
CA GLN A 3 9.65 -5.12 36.52
C GLN A 3 9.53 -6.65 36.59
N LYS A 4 8.31 -7.16 36.68
CA LYS A 4 8.03 -8.57 36.51
C LYS A 4 8.61 -8.97 35.15
N SER A 5 9.68 -9.76 35.14
CA SER A 5 10.25 -10.32 33.91
C SER A 5 9.16 -11.06 33.17
N LEU A 6 8.65 -10.46 32.10
CA LEU A 6 7.63 -11.03 31.24
C LEU A 6 8.16 -12.36 30.69
N THR A 7 7.39 -13.43 30.83
CA THR A 7 7.75 -14.70 30.20
C THR A 7 7.76 -14.50 28.67
N LEU A 8 8.68 -15.18 27.99
CA LEU A 8 8.82 -15.10 26.52
C LEU A 8 7.48 -15.38 25.82
N ARG A 9 6.68 -16.26 26.38
CA ARG A 9 5.32 -16.60 25.90
C ARG A 9 4.37 -15.41 25.96
N GLU A 10 4.38 -14.63 27.03
CA GLU A 10 3.51 -13.44 27.18
C GLU A 10 3.90 -12.30 26.24
N CYS A 11 5.16 -12.25 25.83
CA CYS A 11 5.64 -11.28 24.84
C CYS A 11 5.22 -11.65 23.42
N LEU A 12 5.18 -12.94 23.07
CA LEU A 12 4.99 -13.42 21.71
C LEU A 12 3.52 -13.78 21.40
N ILE A 13 2.78 -14.26 22.40
CA ILE A 13 1.40 -14.73 22.22
C ILE A 13 0.46 -13.78 22.96
N GLY A 14 -0.54 -13.27 22.22
CA GLY A 14 -1.61 -12.45 22.78
C GLY A 14 -2.71 -13.29 23.42
N ASP A 15 -3.52 -12.65 24.24
CA ASP A 15 -4.76 -13.21 24.75
C ASP A 15 -5.89 -13.10 23.70
N ARG A 16 -7.03 -13.72 23.99
CA ARG A 16 -8.21 -13.68 23.09
C ARG A 16 -8.69 -12.24 22.81
N THR A 17 -8.58 -11.37 23.81
CA THR A 17 -8.99 -9.97 23.71
C THR A 17 -8.10 -9.22 22.73
N PHE A 18 -6.79 -9.43 22.80
CA PHE A 18 -5.82 -8.87 21.86
C PHE A 18 -6.13 -9.29 20.42
N TYR A 19 -6.28 -10.59 20.16
CA TYR A 19 -6.57 -11.08 18.80
C TYR A 19 -7.91 -10.58 18.26
N ARG A 20 -8.93 -10.47 19.14
CA ARG A 20 -10.21 -9.87 18.74
C ARG A 20 -10.05 -8.40 18.35
N HIS A 21 -9.27 -7.65 19.11
CA HIS A 21 -8.99 -6.23 18.79
C HIS A 21 -8.22 -6.10 17.48
N VAL A 22 -7.17 -6.90 17.30
CA VAL A 22 -6.41 -6.95 16.05
C VAL A 22 -7.32 -7.31 14.87
N ALA A 23 -8.17 -8.31 15.00
CA ALA A 23 -9.09 -8.73 13.94
C ALA A 23 -10.06 -7.62 13.53
N VAL A 24 -10.59 -6.84 14.47
CA VAL A 24 -11.47 -5.70 14.20
C VAL A 24 -10.77 -4.62 13.35
N VAL A 25 -9.48 -4.44 13.54
CA VAL A 25 -8.68 -3.46 12.76
C VAL A 25 -8.22 -4.06 11.43
N VAL A 26 -7.68 -5.27 11.44
CA VAL A 26 -7.00 -5.90 10.29
C VAL A 26 -7.99 -6.44 9.26
N LEU A 27 -9.04 -7.17 9.67
CA LEU A 27 -9.95 -7.81 8.72
C LEU A 27 -10.61 -6.82 7.75
N PRO A 28 -11.11 -5.64 8.20
CA PRO A 28 -11.63 -4.66 7.25
C PRO A 28 -10.59 -4.16 6.25
N ILE A 29 -9.32 -4.01 6.65
CA ILE A 29 -8.24 -3.57 5.76
C ILE A 29 -7.95 -4.66 4.72
N ILE A 30 -7.84 -5.93 5.14
CA ILE A 30 -7.63 -7.07 4.22
C ILE A 30 -8.78 -7.15 3.22
N VAL A 31 -10.03 -7.11 3.70
CA VAL A 31 -11.21 -7.17 2.83
C VAL A 31 -11.21 -6.02 1.82
N GLN A 32 -10.95 -4.79 2.28
CA GLN A 32 -10.89 -3.62 1.41
C GLN A 32 -9.83 -3.77 0.31
N ASN A 33 -8.61 -4.15 0.68
CA ASN A 33 -7.49 -4.25 -0.26
C ASN A 33 -7.70 -5.42 -1.25
N THR A 34 -8.14 -6.58 -0.76
CA THR A 34 -8.41 -7.75 -1.61
C THR A 34 -9.51 -7.44 -2.63
N LEU A 35 -10.62 -6.81 -2.19
CA LEU A 35 -11.69 -6.41 -3.09
C LEU A 35 -11.22 -5.38 -4.11
N SER A 36 -10.40 -4.41 -3.72
CA SER A 36 -9.84 -3.41 -4.65
C SER A 36 -9.02 -4.09 -5.75
N ASN A 37 -8.21 -5.09 -5.40
CA ASN A 37 -7.42 -5.83 -6.38
C ASN A 37 -8.32 -6.65 -7.34
N VAL A 38 -9.37 -7.30 -6.82
CA VAL A 38 -10.34 -8.04 -7.65
C VAL A 38 -11.06 -7.11 -8.62
N VAL A 39 -11.49 -5.92 -8.16
CA VAL A 39 -12.17 -4.96 -9.03
C VAL A 39 -11.23 -4.42 -10.10
N SER A 40 -9.99 -4.08 -9.74
CA SER A 40 -8.99 -3.66 -10.73
C SER A 40 -8.73 -4.72 -11.81
N LEU A 41 -8.76 -6.00 -11.43
CA LEU A 41 -8.66 -7.10 -12.39
C LEU A 41 -9.89 -7.15 -13.30
N LEU A 42 -11.10 -7.03 -12.74
CA LEU A 42 -12.35 -7.01 -13.50
C LEU A 42 -12.41 -5.81 -14.46
N ASP A 43 -12.00 -4.62 -14.02
CA ASP A 43 -11.90 -3.43 -14.86
C ASP A 43 -10.99 -3.67 -16.07
N ASN A 44 -9.81 -4.27 -15.84
CA ASN A 44 -8.88 -4.60 -16.92
C ASN A 44 -9.47 -5.62 -17.91
N VAL A 45 -10.18 -6.64 -17.41
CA VAL A 45 -10.85 -7.65 -18.26
C VAL A 45 -11.97 -6.99 -19.08
N MET A 46 -12.81 -6.15 -18.47
CA MET A 46 -13.91 -5.48 -19.16
C MET A 46 -13.41 -4.51 -20.24
N VAL A 47 -12.38 -3.72 -19.95
CA VAL A 47 -11.76 -2.83 -20.95
C VAL A 47 -11.06 -3.64 -22.05
N GLY A 48 -10.46 -4.78 -21.71
CA GLY A 48 -9.83 -5.67 -22.68
C GLY A 48 -10.78 -6.21 -23.74
N GLN A 49 -12.08 -6.32 -23.42
CA GLN A 49 -13.10 -6.73 -24.40
C GLN A 49 -13.44 -5.64 -25.43
N VAL A 50 -13.10 -4.38 -25.16
CA VAL A 50 -13.30 -3.27 -26.11
C VAL A 50 -12.25 -3.32 -27.23
N GLY A 51 -11.05 -3.81 -26.95
CA GLY A 51 -9.98 -3.97 -27.92
C GLY A 51 -8.59 -3.78 -27.31
N THR A 52 -7.56 -4.15 -28.08
CA THR A 52 -6.17 -4.11 -27.61
C THR A 52 -5.63 -2.69 -27.45
N LEU A 53 -5.92 -1.78 -28.38
CA LEU A 53 -5.47 -0.38 -28.31
C LEU A 53 -6.12 0.37 -27.11
N PRO A 54 -7.46 0.27 -26.91
CA PRO A 54 -8.10 0.81 -25.71
C PRO A 54 -7.52 0.25 -24.41
N MET A 55 -7.28 -1.06 -24.32
CA MET A 55 -6.70 -1.70 -23.15
C MET A 55 -5.29 -1.18 -22.85
N SER A 56 -4.46 -1.05 -23.89
CA SER A 56 -3.10 -0.50 -23.75
C SER A 56 -3.12 0.95 -23.26
N ALA A 57 -4.03 1.76 -23.78
CA ALA A 57 -4.20 3.14 -23.36
C ALA A 57 -4.56 3.26 -21.86
N VAL A 58 -5.51 2.44 -21.40
CA VAL A 58 -5.90 2.39 -19.98
C VAL A 58 -4.75 1.92 -19.10
N ALA A 59 -4.00 0.91 -19.54
CA ALA A 59 -2.84 0.39 -18.79
C ALA A 59 -1.77 1.48 -18.61
N ILE A 60 -1.46 2.26 -19.65
CA ILE A 60 -0.52 3.39 -19.58
C ILE A 60 -0.97 4.43 -18.55
N ILE A 61 -2.23 4.85 -18.63
CA ILE A 61 -2.76 5.85 -17.69
C ILE A 61 -2.78 5.31 -16.27
N ASN A 62 -3.19 4.06 -16.06
CA ASN A 62 -3.19 3.45 -14.74
C ASN A 62 -1.78 3.37 -14.13
N GLN A 63 -0.73 3.18 -14.94
CA GLN A 63 0.66 3.23 -14.49
C GLN A 63 1.06 4.64 -14.02
N LEU A 64 0.64 5.69 -14.74
CA LEU A 64 0.87 7.07 -14.31
C LEU A 64 0.11 7.41 -13.01
N LEU A 65 -1.16 6.97 -12.91
CA LEU A 65 -1.97 7.17 -11.72
C LEU A 65 -1.47 6.37 -10.52
N PHE A 66 -0.85 5.21 -10.76
CA PHE A 66 -0.23 4.41 -9.69
C PHE A 66 0.88 5.18 -8.97
N VAL A 67 1.71 5.92 -9.71
CA VAL A 67 2.73 6.81 -9.12
C VAL A 67 2.08 7.86 -8.22
N PHE A 68 1.00 8.49 -8.67
CA PHE A 68 0.25 9.44 -7.84
C PHE A 68 -0.31 8.78 -6.56
N ASN A 69 -0.86 7.57 -6.67
CA ASN A 69 -1.38 6.83 -5.51
C ASN A 69 -0.28 6.56 -4.48
N LEU A 70 0.91 6.17 -4.91
CA LEU A 70 2.07 5.97 -4.03
C LEU A 70 2.50 7.27 -3.34
N CYS A 71 2.52 8.38 -4.08
CA CYS A 71 2.82 9.70 -3.50
C CYS A 71 1.81 10.08 -2.42
N ILE A 72 0.51 9.88 -2.65
CA ILE A 72 -0.54 10.11 -1.65
C ILE A 72 -0.30 9.25 -0.42
N TRP A 73 -0.08 7.94 -0.57
CA TRP A 73 0.11 7.04 0.57
C TRP A 73 1.37 7.37 1.36
N GLY A 74 2.48 7.58 0.70
CA GLY A 74 3.75 7.94 1.34
C GLY A 74 3.67 9.27 2.10
N ALA A 75 3.08 10.30 1.49
CA ALA A 75 2.97 11.62 2.09
C ALA A 75 2.00 11.64 3.27
N LEU A 76 0.81 11.01 3.15
CA LEU A 76 -0.15 10.92 4.24
C LEU A 76 0.36 10.08 5.41
N ALA A 77 1.24 9.11 5.14
CA ALA A 77 1.85 8.26 6.13
C ALA A 77 2.67 9.04 7.17
N GLY A 78 3.33 10.13 6.76
CA GLY A 78 4.08 11.00 7.65
C GLY A 78 3.20 11.64 8.72
N ALA A 79 2.05 12.21 8.33
CA ALA A 79 1.07 12.74 9.27
C ALA A 79 0.39 11.62 10.07
N GLY A 80 0.24 10.43 9.48
CA GLY A 80 -0.40 9.28 10.11
C GLY A 80 0.28 8.77 11.37
N ILE A 81 1.60 8.87 11.45
CA ILE A 81 2.36 8.51 12.66
C ILE A 81 1.91 9.38 13.83
N PHE A 82 1.76 10.69 13.60
CA PHE A 82 1.28 11.62 14.62
C PHE A 82 -0.19 11.37 14.96
N GLY A 83 -1.03 11.13 13.94
CA GLY A 83 -2.47 10.86 14.12
C GLY A 83 -2.74 9.67 15.03
N ALA A 84 -2.03 8.56 14.84
CA ALA A 84 -2.15 7.38 15.68
C ALA A 84 -1.69 7.64 17.13
N GLN A 85 -0.59 8.37 17.31
CA GLN A 85 -0.10 8.69 18.65
C GLN A 85 -0.99 9.72 19.36
N TYR A 86 -1.46 10.78 18.69
CA TYR A 86 -2.43 11.73 19.28
C TYR A 86 -3.73 11.04 19.68
N TYR A 87 -4.22 10.11 18.87
CA TYR A 87 -5.39 9.33 19.21
C TYR A 87 -5.16 8.47 20.47
N GLY A 88 -4.00 7.80 20.54
CA GLY A 88 -3.57 7.04 21.72
C GLY A 88 -3.44 7.87 22.99
N GLN A 89 -2.98 9.12 22.87
CA GLN A 89 -2.89 10.10 23.93
C GLN A 89 -4.27 10.62 24.39
N GLY A 90 -5.32 10.43 23.57
CA GLY A 90 -6.64 11.05 23.80
C GLY A 90 -6.72 12.51 23.34
N ASN A 91 -5.72 13.03 22.68
CA ASN A 91 -5.66 14.39 22.18
C ASN A 91 -6.40 14.55 20.85
N MET A 92 -7.71 14.78 20.93
CA MET A 92 -8.57 14.88 19.72
C MET A 92 -8.25 16.11 18.88
N GLU A 93 -7.74 17.22 19.47
CA GLU A 93 -7.30 18.37 18.68
C GLU A 93 -6.04 18.07 17.88
N GLY A 94 -5.09 17.32 18.43
CA GLY A 94 -3.94 16.81 17.68
C GLY A 94 -4.35 15.93 16.49
N VAL A 95 -5.37 15.07 16.66
CA VAL A 95 -5.93 14.27 15.55
C VAL A 95 -6.59 15.18 14.50
N ARG A 96 -7.32 16.24 14.90
CA ARG A 96 -7.90 17.23 13.97
C ARG A 96 -6.81 17.93 13.14
N GLN A 97 -5.74 18.37 13.81
CA GLN A 97 -4.63 19.05 13.13
C GLN A 97 -3.93 18.10 12.13
N THR A 98 -3.76 16.83 12.48
CA THR A 98 -3.21 15.85 11.52
C THR A 98 -4.14 15.60 10.34
N LEU A 99 -5.46 15.57 10.52
CA LEU A 99 -6.42 15.48 9.40
C LEU A 99 -6.36 16.73 8.52
N ARG A 100 -6.34 17.94 9.09
CA ARG A 100 -6.18 19.20 8.35
C ARG A 100 -4.89 19.18 7.51
N MET A 101 -3.78 18.74 8.13
CA MET A 101 -2.49 18.61 7.43
C MET A 101 -2.56 17.61 6.27
N LYS A 102 -3.21 16.46 6.45
CA LYS A 102 -3.42 15.48 5.39
C LYS A 102 -4.25 16.03 4.24
N LEU A 103 -5.29 16.82 4.54
CA LEU A 103 -6.09 17.48 3.52
C LEU A 103 -5.25 18.48 2.71
N LEU A 104 -4.40 19.28 3.37
CA LEU A 104 -3.48 20.19 2.68
C LEU A 104 -2.47 19.44 1.82
N ILE A 105 -1.88 18.35 2.34
CA ILE A 105 -0.97 17.50 1.57
C ILE A 105 -1.68 16.90 0.36
N ALA A 106 -2.91 16.40 0.53
CA ALA A 106 -3.70 15.83 -0.56
C ALA A 106 -4.01 16.88 -1.66
N VAL A 107 -4.42 18.08 -1.25
CA VAL A 107 -4.66 19.20 -2.19
C VAL A 107 -3.36 19.63 -2.89
N GLY A 108 -2.26 19.75 -2.16
CA GLY A 108 -0.96 20.09 -2.74
C GLY A 108 -0.49 19.07 -3.79
N LEU A 109 -0.62 17.78 -3.48
CA LEU A 109 -0.29 16.71 -4.43
C LEU A 109 -1.26 16.67 -5.63
N LEU A 110 -2.54 16.99 -5.43
CA LEU A 110 -3.49 17.14 -6.53
C LEU A 110 -3.08 18.27 -7.48
N VAL A 111 -2.72 19.43 -6.96
CA VAL A 111 -2.26 20.56 -7.77
C VAL A 111 -1.02 20.18 -8.59
N ILE A 112 -0.05 19.50 -7.97
CA ILE A 112 1.15 19.00 -8.67
C ILE A 112 0.75 17.98 -9.74
N ALA A 113 -0.09 17.00 -9.41
CA ALA A 113 -0.52 15.97 -10.35
C ALA A 113 -1.28 16.55 -11.53
N PHE A 114 -2.21 17.50 -11.30
CA PHE A 114 -2.90 18.21 -12.37
C PHE A 114 -1.93 19.00 -13.25
N GLY A 115 -0.98 19.72 -12.65
CA GLY A 115 0.05 20.45 -13.39
C GLY A 115 0.89 19.54 -14.27
N VAL A 116 1.36 18.41 -13.74
CA VAL A 116 2.17 17.43 -14.49
C VAL A 116 1.34 16.71 -15.55
N LEU A 117 0.17 16.19 -15.21
CA LEU A 117 -0.63 15.37 -16.13
C LEU A 117 -1.32 16.20 -17.23
N LEU A 118 -1.67 17.44 -16.97
CA LEU A 118 -2.18 18.35 -18.00
C LEU A 118 -1.06 18.96 -18.85
N GLY A 119 0.06 19.34 -18.22
CA GLY A 119 1.19 19.98 -18.92
C GLY A 119 2.08 19.01 -19.68
N ALA A 120 2.37 17.84 -19.10
CA ALA A 120 3.27 16.83 -19.64
C ALA A 120 2.62 15.48 -19.93
N GLY A 121 1.29 15.37 -19.85
CA GLY A 121 0.58 14.09 -20.02
C GLY A 121 0.84 13.45 -21.38
N ARG A 122 0.85 14.24 -22.46
CA ARG A 122 1.13 13.72 -23.80
C ARG A 122 2.54 13.14 -23.92
N PRO A 123 3.64 13.85 -23.62
CA PRO A 123 4.98 13.26 -23.65
C PRO A 123 5.15 12.09 -22.67
N LEU A 124 4.47 12.09 -21.52
CA LEU A 124 4.51 10.95 -20.60
C LEU A 124 3.85 9.70 -21.18
N ILE A 125 2.74 9.84 -21.92
CA ILE A 125 2.08 8.72 -22.60
C ILE A 125 2.99 8.22 -23.73
N GLU A 126 3.63 9.12 -24.51
CA GLU A 126 4.54 8.78 -25.60
C GLU A 126 5.71 7.89 -25.14
N LEU A 127 6.21 8.08 -23.93
CA LEU A 127 7.28 7.23 -23.37
C LEU A 127 6.89 5.74 -23.23
N TYR A 128 5.59 5.44 -23.17
CA TYR A 128 5.09 4.07 -23.05
C TYR A 128 4.67 3.46 -24.38
N ILE A 129 4.53 4.26 -25.44
CA ILE A 129 4.19 3.77 -26.78
C ILE A 129 5.47 3.23 -27.41
N SER A 130 5.47 1.95 -27.81
CA SER A 130 6.65 1.33 -28.42
C SER A 130 7.00 1.97 -29.75
N ALA A 131 8.29 2.10 -30.04
CA ALA A 131 8.80 2.63 -31.31
C ALA A 131 8.39 1.77 -32.53
N ASP A 132 8.06 0.51 -32.31
CA ASP A 132 7.61 -0.42 -33.36
C ASP A 132 6.11 -0.30 -33.68
N THR A 133 5.37 0.56 -32.94
CA THR A 133 3.91 0.74 -33.14
C THR A 133 3.69 1.59 -34.40
N THR A 134 2.70 1.20 -35.23
CA THR A 134 2.35 1.99 -36.42
C THR A 134 1.89 3.40 -36.02
N ALA A 135 2.13 4.40 -36.86
CA ALA A 135 1.73 5.78 -36.55
C ALA A 135 0.21 5.92 -36.31
N ALA A 136 -0.60 5.11 -37.01
CA ALA A 136 -2.06 5.09 -36.84
C ALA A 136 -2.46 4.52 -35.48
N ASP A 137 -1.86 3.40 -35.06
CA ASP A 137 -2.15 2.77 -33.76
C ASP A 137 -1.64 3.62 -32.59
N ALA A 138 -0.47 4.26 -32.77
CA ALA A 138 0.07 5.20 -31.78
C ALA A 138 -0.87 6.41 -31.57
N ALA A 139 -1.39 6.98 -32.68
CA ALA A 139 -2.34 8.09 -32.63
C ALA A 139 -3.66 7.66 -31.96
N ALA A 140 -4.21 6.50 -32.31
CA ALA A 140 -5.41 5.96 -31.71
C ALA A 140 -5.23 5.67 -30.21
N THR A 141 -4.12 5.05 -29.81
CA THR A 141 -3.78 4.80 -28.40
C THR A 141 -3.67 6.09 -27.61
N MET A 142 -3.05 7.13 -28.20
CA MET A 142 -2.93 8.45 -27.59
C MET A 142 -4.30 9.09 -27.38
N GLU A 143 -5.21 9.00 -28.34
CA GLU A 143 -6.57 9.54 -28.23
C GLU A 143 -7.36 8.87 -27.11
N TYR A 144 -7.35 7.54 -27.07
CA TYR A 144 -7.98 6.77 -25.97
C TYR A 144 -7.37 7.13 -24.61
N ALA A 145 -6.05 7.22 -24.53
CA ALA A 145 -5.35 7.55 -23.29
C ALA A 145 -5.70 8.96 -22.78
N LEU A 146 -5.70 9.96 -23.66
CA LEU A 146 -6.06 11.33 -23.29
C LEU A 146 -7.54 11.45 -22.91
N GLY A 147 -8.44 10.74 -23.60
CA GLY A 147 -9.85 10.67 -23.25
C GLY A 147 -10.07 10.12 -21.87
N TYR A 148 -9.44 8.99 -21.57
CA TYR A 148 -9.49 8.34 -20.25
C TYR A 148 -8.85 9.22 -19.15
N LEU A 149 -7.67 9.81 -19.42
CA LEU A 149 -6.96 10.67 -18.47
C LEU A 149 -7.81 11.86 -18.03
N ARG A 150 -8.48 12.55 -18.97
CA ARG A 150 -9.33 13.73 -18.65
C ARG A 150 -10.40 13.39 -17.64
N VAL A 151 -11.04 12.23 -17.78
CA VAL A 151 -12.07 11.77 -16.85
C VAL A 151 -11.47 11.34 -15.52
N MET A 152 -10.37 10.61 -15.56
CA MET A 152 -9.71 10.13 -14.36
C MET A 152 -9.14 11.27 -13.50
N LEU A 153 -8.70 12.39 -14.10
CA LEU A 153 -8.29 13.58 -13.36
C LEU A 153 -9.39 14.07 -12.43
N VAL A 154 -10.63 14.12 -12.90
CA VAL A 154 -11.79 14.50 -12.06
C VAL A 154 -11.94 13.52 -10.88
N GLY A 155 -11.76 12.23 -11.11
CA GLY A 155 -11.81 11.18 -10.08
C GLY A 155 -10.66 11.21 -9.07
N LEU A 156 -9.52 11.88 -9.38
CA LEU A 156 -8.42 12.01 -8.42
C LEU A 156 -8.77 12.90 -7.23
N ILE A 157 -9.65 13.90 -7.42
CA ILE A 157 -10.04 14.83 -6.36
C ILE A 157 -10.72 14.08 -5.21
N PRO A 158 -11.86 13.39 -5.42
CA PRO A 158 -12.50 12.64 -4.35
C PRO A 158 -11.60 11.52 -3.82
N PHE A 159 -10.80 10.88 -4.66
CA PHE A 159 -9.85 9.85 -4.21
C PHE A 159 -8.86 10.37 -3.17
N ALA A 160 -8.14 11.45 -3.46
CA ALA A 160 -7.13 11.99 -2.56
C ALA A 160 -7.72 12.46 -1.22
N LEU A 161 -8.88 13.13 -1.27
CA LEU A 161 -9.60 13.55 -0.07
C LEU A 161 -10.11 12.35 0.74
N THR A 162 -10.65 11.33 0.08
CA THR A 162 -11.07 10.09 0.74
C THR A 162 -9.91 9.42 1.46
N GLN A 163 -8.71 9.37 0.84
CA GLN A 163 -7.54 8.77 1.48
C GLN A 163 -7.12 9.54 2.75
N ALA A 164 -7.23 10.87 2.77
CA ALA A 164 -6.95 11.67 3.97
C ALA A 164 -7.91 11.32 5.12
N TYR A 165 -9.21 11.25 4.85
CA TYR A 165 -10.22 10.83 5.84
C TYR A 165 -10.05 9.36 6.25
N ALA A 166 -9.97 8.46 5.29
CA ALA A 166 -9.88 7.02 5.54
C ALA A 166 -8.61 6.65 6.34
N SER A 167 -7.46 7.29 6.06
CA SER A 167 -6.24 7.06 6.85
C SER A 167 -6.42 7.52 8.30
N THR A 168 -7.04 8.68 8.53
CA THR A 168 -7.29 9.18 9.89
C THR A 168 -8.27 8.29 10.67
N LEU A 169 -9.33 7.79 10.01
CA LEU A 169 -10.23 6.81 10.60
C LEU A 169 -9.50 5.50 10.94
N ARG A 170 -8.65 5.00 10.05
CA ARG A 170 -7.85 3.78 10.32
C ARG A 170 -6.91 3.98 11.50
N GLU A 171 -6.22 5.11 11.59
CA GLU A 171 -5.30 5.46 12.68
C GLU A 171 -6.00 5.58 14.04
N SER A 172 -7.28 5.92 14.04
CA SER A 172 -8.12 5.87 15.24
C SER A 172 -8.76 4.48 15.47
N GLY A 173 -8.34 3.44 14.74
CA GLY A 173 -8.87 2.08 14.86
C GLY A 173 -10.25 1.87 14.22
N GLN A 174 -10.79 2.88 13.52
CA GLN A 174 -12.12 2.84 12.92
C GLN A 174 -12.07 2.44 11.44
N THR A 175 -11.79 1.18 11.17
CA THR A 175 -11.55 0.65 9.83
C THR A 175 -12.83 0.23 9.08
N THR A 176 -13.95 0.08 9.81
CA THR A 176 -15.22 -0.44 9.24
C THR A 176 -15.90 0.54 8.28
N LEU A 177 -15.88 1.85 8.58
CA LEU A 177 -16.53 2.85 7.72
C LEU A 177 -15.82 2.96 6.37
N PRO A 178 -14.48 3.13 6.28
CA PRO A 178 -13.77 3.09 5.00
C PRO A 178 -14.01 1.80 4.21
N MET A 179 -13.97 0.64 4.87
CA MET A 179 -14.23 -0.64 4.22
C MET A 179 -15.63 -0.69 3.58
N ARG A 180 -16.68 -0.33 4.32
CA ARG A 180 -18.06 -0.33 3.79
C ARG A 180 -18.21 0.64 2.63
N ALA A 181 -17.63 1.83 2.72
CA ALA A 181 -17.64 2.80 1.65
C ALA A 181 -16.98 2.27 0.38
N SER A 182 -15.79 1.67 0.51
CA SER A 182 -15.09 1.05 -0.62
C SER A 182 -15.89 -0.10 -1.24
N MET A 183 -16.51 -0.96 -0.42
CA MET A 183 -17.35 -2.06 -0.94
C MET A 183 -18.53 -1.55 -1.78
N ILE A 184 -19.23 -0.51 -1.31
CA ILE A 184 -20.34 0.10 -2.04
C ILE A 184 -19.82 0.75 -3.34
N ALA A 185 -18.72 1.50 -3.26
CA ALA A 185 -18.11 2.14 -4.41
C ALA A 185 -17.67 1.12 -5.48
N MET A 186 -17.11 -0.03 -5.08
CA MET A 186 -16.75 -1.11 -5.99
C MET A 186 -17.97 -1.72 -6.68
N GLY A 187 -19.07 -1.95 -5.95
CA GLY A 187 -20.34 -2.41 -6.54
C GLY A 187 -20.86 -1.44 -7.60
N ILE A 188 -20.81 -0.14 -7.30
CA ILE A 188 -21.19 0.92 -8.24
C ILE A 188 -20.26 0.94 -9.45
N ASN A 189 -18.95 0.87 -9.24
CA ASN A 189 -17.97 0.81 -10.32
C ASN A 189 -18.26 -0.36 -11.27
N PHE A 190 -18.45 -1.56 -10.73
CA PHE A 190 -18.76 -2.74 -11.54
C PHE A 190 -20.03 -2.61 -12.38
N VAL A 191 -21.12 -2.12 -11.77
CA VAL A 191 -22.41 -1.90 -12.47
C VAL A 191 -22.27 -0.85 -13.57
N PHE A 192 -21.66 0.31 -13.26
CA PHE A 192 -21.51 1.39 -14.23
C PHE A 192 -20.49 1.07 -15.31
N ASN A 193 -19.48 0.24 -15.04
CA ASN A 193 -18.60 -0.32 -16.07
C ASN A 193 -19.42 -1.11 -17.10
N GLY A 194 -20.30 -2.02 -16.67
CA GLY A 194 -21.18 -2.76 -17.56
C GLY A 194 -22.07 -1.85 -18.40
N LEU A 195 -22.67 -0.82 -17.78
CA LEU A 195 -23.57 0.11 -18.45
C LEU A 195 -22.85 1.02 -19.46
N LEU A 196 -21.69 1.59 -19.08
CA LEU A 196 -21.05 2.65 -19.85
C LEU A 196 -19.97 2.14 -20.82
N ILE A 197 -19.34 0.99 -20.55
CA ILE A 197 -18.37 0.38 -21.49
C ILE A 197 -19.12 -0.23 -22.66
N PHE A 198 -20.17 -1.04 -22.37
CA PHE A 198 -20.86 -1.85 -23.37
C PHE A 198 -22.19 -1.26 -23.84
N GLY A 199 -22.68 -0.18 -23.21
CA GLY A 199 -23.94 0.43 -23.57
C GLY A 199 -25.17 -0.42 -23.21
N LEU A 200 -25.13 -1.17 -22.12
CA LEU A 200 -26.24 -2.02 -21.69
C LEU A 200 -27.45 -1.17 -21.27
N PHE A 201 -28.67 -1.72 -21.42
CA PHE A 201 -29.95 -1.09 -21.04
C PHE A 201 -30.21 0.26 -21.71
N GLY A 202 -29.65 0.52 -22.89
CA GLY A 202 -29.87 1.76 -23.64
C GLY A 202 -28.95 2.92 -23.28
N PHE A 203 -27.94 2.67 -22.44
CA PHE A 203 -26.87 3.64 -22.20
C PHE A 203 -25.95 3.72 -23.44
N PRO A 204 -25.28 4.89 -23.65
CA PRO A 204 -24.30 5.00 -24.73
C PRO A 204 -23.07 4.11 -24.45
N ALA A 205 -22.61 3.37 -25.44
CA ALA A 205 -21.37 2.60 -25.38
C ALA A 205 -20.16 3.58 -25.51
N LEU A 206 -19.61 4.01 -24.39
CA LEU A 206 -18.53 4.98 -24.32
C LEU A 206 -17.13 4.30 -24.28
N GLY A 207 -17.09 2.97 -24.24
CA GLY A 207 -15.83 2.22 -24.20
C GLY A 207 -14.93 2.64 -23.04
N VAL A 208 -13.68 3.02 -23.34
CA VAL A 208 -12.66 3.43 -22.35
C VAL A 208 -13.08 4.65 -21.51
N VAL A 209 -13.71 5.64 -22.15
CA VAL A 209 -14.19 6.83 -21.46
C VAL A 209 -15.28 6.45 -20.45
N GLY A 210 -16.14 5.48 -20.82
CA GLY A 210 -17.14 4.90 -19.93
C GLY A 210 -16.54 4.26 -18.69
N ALA A 211 -15.43 3.52 -18.82
CA ALA A 211 -14.68 2.95 -17.70
C ALA A 211 -14.15 4.06 -16.77
N GLY A 212 -13.60 5.13 -17.33
CA GLY A 212 -13.14 6.30 -16.57
C GLY A 212 -14.25 6.98 -15.79
N ILE A 213 -15.43 7.15 -16.41
CA ILE A 213 -16.62 7.75 -15.77
C ILE A 213 -17.10 6.86 -14.63
N ALA A 214 -17.20 5.54 -14.82
CA ALA A 214 -17.62 4.61 -13.79
C ALA A 214 -16.69 4.64 -12.58
N THR A 215 -15.36 4.65 -12.83
CA THR A 215 -14.34 4.74 -11.78
C THR A 215 -14.42 6.09 -11.06
N SER A 216 -14.54 7.20 -11.77
CA SER A 216 -14.64 8.52 -11.15
C SER A 216 -15.93 8.64 -10.32
N LEU A 217 -17.05 8.17 -10.82
CA LEU A 217 -18.33 8.15 -10.09
C LEU A 217 -18.23 7.34 -8.80
N SER A 218 -17.66 6.15 -8.86
CA SER A 218 -17.46 5.29 -7.67
C SER A 218 -16.61 5.97 -6.60
N ARG A 219 -15.57 6.70 -6.99
CA ARG A 219 -14.74 7.50 -6.09
C ARG A 219 -15.49 8.67 -5.44
N PHE A 220 -16.39 9.33 -6.18
CA PHE A 220 -17.28 10.35 -5.61
C PHE A 220 -18.24 9.75 -4.59
N VAL A 221 -18.82 8.60 -4.88
CA VAL A 221 -19.71 7.92 -3.92
C VAL A 221 -18.94 7.49 -2.68
N GLU A 222 -17.74 6.92 -2.82
CA GLU A 222 -16.87 6.56 -1.70
C GLU A 222 -16.57 7.78 -0.82
N PHE A 223 -16.20 8.90 -1.43
CA PHE A 223 -15.94 10.17 -0.75
C PHE A 223 -17.15 10.64 0.05
N VAL A 224 -18.32 10.68 -0.58
CA VAL A 224 -19.55 11.10 0.08
C VAL A 224 -19.89 10.21 1.26
N ILE A 225 -19.78 8.88 1.12
CA ILE A 225 -20.07 7.93 2.22
C ILE A 225 -19.09 8.12 3.37
N VAL A 226 -17.77 8.21 3.09
CA VAL A 226 -16.76 8.35 4.13
C VAL A 226 -16.92 9.68 4.85
N VAL A 227 -17.02 10.79 4.13
CA VAL A 227 -17.11 12.12 4.74
C VAL A 227 -18.42 12.28 5.49
N SER A 228 -19.57 11.97 4.85
CA SER A 228 -20.88 12.09 5.51
C SER A 228 -21.01 11.15 6.71
N GLY A 229 -20.52 9.91 6.58
CA GLY A 229 -20.51 8.93 7.68
C GLY A 229 -19.63 9.36 8.85
N ALA A 230 -18.47 9.95 8.56
CA ALA A 230 -17.57 10.46 9.59
C ALA A 230 -18.17 11.67 10.34
N HIS A 231 -18.77 12.62 9.62
CA HIS A 231 -19.34 13.82 10.24
C HIS A 231 -20.69 13.58 10.92
N ARG A 232 -21.53 12.67 10.42
CA ARG A 232 -22.82 12.32 11.06
C ARG A 232 -22.67 11.55 12.36
N SER A 233 -21.57 10.83 12.53
CA SER A 233 -21.30 10.01 13.70
C SER A 233 -20.28 10.67 14.64
N ALA A 234 -20.46 11.97 14.95
CA ALA A 234 -19.54 12.73 15.78
C ALA A 234 -19.32 12.10 17.17
N GLU A 235 -20.34 11.47 17.76
CA GLU A 235 -20.22 10.71 19.01
C GLU A 235 -19.18 9.58 18.91
N ARG A 236 -19.13 8.92 17.75
CA ARG A 236 -18.17 7.84 17.49
C ARG A 236 -16.81 8.35 17.04
N TYR A 237 -16.78 9.53 16.40
CA TYR A 237 -15.57 10.16 15.85
C TYR A 237 -15.39 11.59 16.42
N PRO A 238 -15.07 11.76 17.71
CA PRO A 238 -15.04 13.08 18.36
C PRO A 238 -14.06 14.07 17.72
N PHE A 239 -13.05 13.56 17.02
CA PHE A 239 -12.09 14.38 16.29
C PHE A 239 -12.67 15.01 15.00
N MET A 240 -13.85 14.59 14.54
CA MET A 240 -14.53 15.22 13.40
C MET A 240 -15.28 16.50 13.80
N GLU A 241 -15.63 16.63 15.07
CA GLU A 241 -16.32 17.80 15.55
C GLU A 241 -15.41 19.03 15.48
N GLY A 242 -15.84 20.05 14.75
CA GLY A 242 -15.10 21.31 14.62
C GLY A 242 -13.85 21.27 13.73
N VAL A 243 -13.64 20.25 12.91
CA VAL A 243 -12.47 20.14 12.01
C VAL A 243 -12.30 21.38 11.13
N PHE A 244 -13.39 21.96 10.64
CA PHE A 244 -13.36 23.14 9.75
C PHE A 244 -13.67 24.46 10.47
N ARG A 245 -13.97 24.43 11.77
CA ARG A 245 -14.38 25.63 12.49
C ARG A 245 -13.20 26.61 12.68
N ASN A 246 -12.02 26.09 13.00
CA ASN A 246 -10.75 26.82 13.07
C ASN A 246 -9.71 26.02 12.31
N PHE A 247 -9.39 26.42 11.07
CA PHE A 247 -8.41 25.71 10.26
C PHE A 247 -7.00 26.10 10.67
N HIS A 248 -6.66 25.78 11.94
CA HIS A 248 -5.34 26.03 12.52
C HIS A 248 -4.50 24.74 12.48
N ILE A 249 -3.25 24.87 12.08
CA ILE A 249 -2.24 23.82 12.13
C ILE A 249 -1.02 24.42 12.82
N ASP A 250 -0.54 23.77 13.88
CA ASP A 250 0.68 24.19 14.54
C ASP A 250 1.87 24.09 13.57
N GLY A 251 2.62 25.17 13.41
CA GLY A 251 3.78 25.22 12.53
C GLY A 251 4.87 24.21 12.88
N ASN A 252 5.02 23.89 14.18
CA ASN A 252 5.96 22.86 14.63
C ASN A 252 5.50 21.47 14.19
N LEU A 253 4.20 21.16 14.32
CA LEU A 253 3.63 19.92 13.80
C LEU A 253 3.82 19.81 12.28
N ALA A 254 3.52 20.87 11.54
CA ALA A 254 3.69 20.88 10.09
C ALA A 254 5.14 20.59 9.67
N ARG A 255 6.11 21.23 10.33
CA ARG A 255 7.54 21.00 10.12
C ARG A 255 7.94 19.55 10.44
N GLN A 256 7.48 19.01 11.56
CA GLN A 256 7.79 17.64 11.97
C GLN A 256 7.17 16.61 11.01
N VAL A 257 5.93 16.82 10.55
CA VAL A 257 5.26 15.99 9.55
C VAL A 257 6.04 16.01 8.23
N ALA A 258 6.51 17.18 7.79
CA ALA A 258 7.33 17.28 6.58
C ALA A 258 8.67 16.52 6.72
N ILE A 259 9.40 16.72 7.81
CA ILE A 259 10.69 16.07 8.07
C ILE A 259 10.54 14.55 8.17
N LYS A 260 9.50 14.05 8.85
CA LYS A 260 9.27 12.62 9.02
C LYS A 260 8.54 11.99 7.83
N GLY A 261 7.73 12.75 7.10
CA GLY A 261 6.99 12.28 5.94
C GLY A 261 7.84 12.17 4.68
N PHE A 262 8.81 13.07 4.49
CA PHE A 262 9.66 13.08 3.30
C PHE A 262 10.42 11.75 3.08
N PRO A 263 11.09 11.16 4.09
CA PRO A 263 11.73 9.86 3.94
C PRO A 263 10.74 8.73 3.57
N LEU A 264 9.50 8.80 4.05
CA LEU A 264 8.47 7.80 3.72
C LEU A 264 7.98 7.96 2.28
N LEU A 265 7.75 9.19 1.82
CA LEU A 265 7.42 9.46 0.43
C LEU A 265 8.51 8.96 -0.51
N LEU A 266 9.77 9.27 -0.18
CA LEU A 266 10.93 8.82 -0.96
C LEU A 266 11.05 7.29 -0.95
N ASN A 267 10.74 6.65 0.19
CA ASN A 267 10.71 5.19 0.30
C ASN A 267 9.72 4.55 -0.69
N GLU A 268 8.48 5.07 -0.77
CA GLU A 268 7.47 4.53 -1.69
C GLU A 268 7.91 4.70 -3.16
N CYS A 269 8.49 5.85 -3.51
CA CYS A 269 9.01 6.09 -4.85
C CYS A 269 10.14 5.11 -5.21
N LEU A 270 11.14 4.97 -4.33
CA LEU A 270 12.27 4.06 -4.56
C LEU A 270 11.83 2.60 -4.58
N TRP A 271 10.89 2.21 -3.72
CA TRP A 271 10.31 0.87 -3.73
C TRP A 271 9.67 0.54 -5.08
N SER A 272 8.86 1.44 -5.62
CA SER A 272 8.24 1.28 -6.95
C SER A 272 9.28 1.12 -8.05
N MET A 273 10.31 1.97 -8.05
CA MET A 273 11.43 1.86 -9.00
C MET A 273 12.16 0.52 -8.87
N THR A 274 12.39 0.06 -7.64
CA THR A 274 13.04 -1.23 -7.40
C THR A 274 12.26 -2.39 -8.02
N GLN A 275 10.94 -2.42 -7.87
CA GLN A 275 10.12 -3.49 -8.43
C GLN A 275 10.25 -3.55 -9.97
N ALA A 276 10.26 -2.41 -10.64
CA ALA A 276 10.47 -2.32 -12.07
C ALA A 276 11.87 -2.80 -12.48
N MET A 277 12.90 -2.39 -11.74
CA MET A 277 14.29 -2.76 -12.02
C MET A 277 14.56 -4.25 -11.77
N LEU A 278 13.99 -4.83 -10.71
CA LEU A 278 14.09 -6.27 -10.46
C LEU A 278 13.42 -7.08 -11.57
N LEU A 279 12.24 -6.68 -12.03
CA LEU A 279 11.57 -7.34 -13.15
C LEU A 279 12.42 -7.27 -14.42
N GLN A 280 13.07 -6.12 -14.68
CA GLN A 280 14.01 -5.96 -15.79
C GLN A 280 15.24 -6.89 -15.64
N CYS A 281 15.77 -7.07 -14.43
CA CYS A 281 16.85 -8.02 -14.20
C CYS A 281 16.43 -9.45 -14.56
N TYR A 282 15.23 -9.87 -14.16
CA TYR A 282 14.73 -11.20 -14.48
C TYR A 282 14.40 -11.37 -15.98
N SER A 283 13.97 -10.30 -16.66
CA SER A 283 13.59 -10.33 -18.10
C SER A 283 14.76 -10.68 -19.03
N VAL A 284 15.99 -10.43 -18.62
CA VAL A 284 17.20 -10.82 -19.38
C VAL A 284 17.29 -12.34 -19.62
N ARG A 285 16.59 -13.13 -18.81
CA ARG A 285 16.52 -14.60 -18.93
C ARG A 285 15.54 -15.08 -20.01
N GLY A 286 14.93 -14.17 -20.78
CA GLY A 286 14.07 -14.46 -21.91
C GLY A 286 12.58 -14.30 -21.63
N ILE A 287 11.79 -14.43 -22.68
CA ILE A 287 10.32 -14.19 -22.66
C ILE A 287 9.60 -15.13 -21.68
N GLN A 288 10.06 -16.39 -21.58
CA GLN A 288 9.49 -17.36 -20.65
C GLN A 288 9.66 -16.93 -19.20
N ALA A 289 10.81 -16.31 -18.86
CA ALA A 289 11.06 -15.76 -17.52
C ALA A 289 10.11 -14.60 -17.21
N ILE A 290 9.87 -13.70 -18.17
CA ILE A 290 8.92 -12.58 -18.00
C ILE A 290 7.51 -13.12 -17.74
N ALA A 291 7.05 -14.09 -18.56
CA ALA A 291 5.73 -14.68 -18.41
C ALA A 291 5.57 -15.37 -17.04
N ALA A 292 6.56 -16.17 -16.63
CA ALA A 292 6.57 -16.84 -15.33
C ALA A 292 6.56 -15.83 -14.16
N MET A 293 7.34 -14.75 -14.25
CA MET A 293 7.37 -13.69 -13.23
C MET A 293 6.04 -12.94 -13.14
N ASN A 294 5.38 -12.65 -14.28
CA ASN A 294 4.08 -11.99 -14.29
C ASN A 294 3.01 -12.86 -13.61
N ILE A 295 2.97 -14.17 -13.90
CA ILE A 295 2.08 -15.12 -13.22
C ILE A 295 2.39 -15.12 -11.72
N THR A 296 3.66 -15.25 -11.35
CA THR A 296 4.09 -15.28 -9.96
C THR A 296 3.70 -14.00 -9.23
N ASN A 297 3.99 -12.83 -9.79
CA ASN A 297 3.68 -11.53 -9.17
C ASN A 297 2.17 -11.35 -8.96
N THR A 298 1.35 -11.71 -9.94
CA THR A 298 -0.13 -11.62 -9.82
C THR A 298 -0.65 -12.46 -8.65
N ILE A 299 -0.13 -13.67 -8.52
CA ILE A 299 -0.57 -14.58 -7.47
C ILE A 299 -0.03 -14.17 -6.10
N THR A 300 1.27 -13.89 -6.00
CA THR A 300 1.90 -13.52 -4.73
C THR A 300 1.35 -12.20 -4.19
N GLN A 301 0.92 -11.27 -5.04
CA GLN A 301 0.31 -10.02 -4.62
C GLN A 301 -0.94 -10.23 -3.75
N ILE A 302 -1.80 -11.19 -4.11
CA ILE A 302 -3.00 -11.52 -3.33
C ILE A 302 -2.62 -12.01 -1.92
N PHE A 303 -1.60 -12.86 -1.83
CA PHE A 303 -1.12 -13.38 -0.54
C PHE A 303 -0.38 -12.32 0.28
N ASN A 304 0.34 -11.43 -0.39
CA ASN A 304 1.09 -10.35 0.25
C ASN A 304 0.19 -9.32 0.95
N GLU A 305 -1.07 -9.17 0.51
CA GLU A 305 -2.04 -8.27 1.17
C GLU A 305 -2.24 -8.58 2.66
N VAL A 306 -2.08 -9.83 3.06
CA VAL A 306 -2.24 -10.23 4.46
C VAL A 306 -1.16 -9.58 5.33
N PHE A 307 0.12 -9.70 4.98
CA PHE A 307 1.18 -9.10 5.79
C PHE A 307 1.26 -7.58 5.66
N LEU A 308 0.91 -7.02 4.49
CA LEU A 308 0.82 -5.57 4.30
C LEU A 308 -0.26 -4.96 5.22
N SER A 309 -1.42 -5.61 5.29
CA SER A 309 -2.50 -5.20 6.18
C SER A 309 -2.14 -5.34 7.65
N LEU A 310 -1.45 -6.43 8.03
CA LEU A 310 -0.92 -6.62 9.38
C LEU A 310 0.15 -5.59 9.73
N GLY A 311 1.00 -5.22 8.78
CA GLY A 311 1.97 -4.15 8.94
C GLY A 311 1.30 -2.80 9.23
N ASN A 312 0.30 -2.42 8.44
CA ASN A 312 -0.47 -1.21 8.66
C ASN A 312 -1.15 -1.21 10.05
N ALA A 313 -1.76 -2.32 10.44
CA ALA A 313 -2.35 -2.45 11.76
C ALA A 313 -1.29 -2.38 12.89
N THR A 314 -0.09 -2.90 12.66
CA THR A 314 1.03 -2.77 13.59
C THR A 314 1.37 -1.29 13.83
N ALA A 315 1.47 -0.48 12.78
CA ALA A 315 1.72 0.94 12.91
C ALA A 315 0.63 1.66 13.73
N ILE A 316 -0.63 1.29 13.51
CA ILE A 316 -1.77 1.87 14.22
C ILE A 316 -1.73 1.50 15.71
N LEU A 317 -1.73 0.19 16.02
CA LEU A 317 -1.84 -0.30 17.38
C LEU A 317 -0.62 0.08 18.23
N VAL A 318 0.58 -0.06 17.67
CA VAL A 318 1.82 0.34 18.35
C VAL A 318 1.90 1.86 18.50
N GLY A 319 1.49 2.62 17.48
CA GLY A 319 1.44 4.07 17.54
C GLY A 319 0.50 4.58 18.63
N GLN A 320 -0.68 3.97 18.79
CA GLN A 320 -1.62 4.32 19.86
C GLN A 320 -1.06 4.01 21.27
N GLU A 321 -0.38 2.87 21.44
CA GLU A 321 0.28 2.54 22.71
C GLU A 321 1.41 3.52 23.05
N LEU A 322 2.21 3.94 22.06
CA LEU A 322 3.26 4.94 22.24
C LEU A 322 2.68 6.30 22.62
N GLY A 323 1.61 6.71 21.93
CA GLY A 323 0.91 7.97 22.23
C GLY A 323 0.32 7.99 23.64
N ALA A 324 -0.21 6.86 24.10
CA ALA A 324 -0.70 6.68 25.47
C ALA A 324 0.43 6.58 26.51
N SER A 325 1.69 6.76 26.13
CA SER A 325 2.88 6.60 26.98
C SER A 325 3.02 5.22 27.62
N ARG A 326 2.37 4.20 27.06
CA ARG A 326 2.44 2.80 27.51
C ARG A 326 3.58 2.04 26.82
N MET A 327 4.83 2.41 27.12
CA MET A 327 6.03 1.93 26.44
C MET A 327 6.19 0.40 26.50
N THR A 328 5.89 -0.21 27.65
CA THR A 328 5.92 -1.68 27.82
C THR A 328 4.80 -2.36 27.00
N GLY A 329 3.61 -1.75 26.97
CA GLY A 329 2.49 -2.17 26.13
C GLY A 329 2.86 -2.14 24.64
N ALA A 330 3.45 -1.05 24.17
CA ALA A 330 3.91 -0.88 22.82
C ALA A 330 4.92 -1.97 22.39
N ARG A 331 5.91 -2.26 23.25
CA ARG A 331 6.89 -3.35 23.00
C ARG A 331 6.19 -4.72 22.89
N ARG A 332 5.26 -5.00 23.78
CA ARG A 332 4.49 -6.25 23.79
C ARG A 332 3.63 -6.37 22.54
N THR A 333 2.90 -5.33 22.20
CA THR A 333 2.06 -5.26 21.00
C THR A 333 2.89 -5.47 19.74
N ALA A 334 4.04 -4.81 19.61
CA ALA A 334 4.94 -4.95 18.48
C ALA A 334 5.39 -6.42 18.28
N TRP A 335 5.89 -7.08 19.32
CA TRP A 335 6.32 -8.48 19.22
C TRP A 335 5.18 -9.44 18.91
N ARG A 336 3.99 -9.23 19.49
CA ARG A 336 2.80 -10.02 19.20
C ARG A 336 2.36 -9.85 17.75
N MET A 337 2.38 -8.62 17.23
CA MET A 337 2.04 -8.34 15.82
C MET A 337 3.06 -8.94 14.85
N ILE A 338 4.37 -8.85 15.16
CA ILE A 338 5.42 -9.49 14.37
C ILE A 338 5.21 -11.02 14.35
N THR A 339 4.97 -11.63 15.49
CA THR A 339 4.71 -13.09 15.60
C THR A 339 3.47 -13.48 14.81
N LEU A 340 2.39 -12.71 14.92
CA LEU A 340 1.15 -12.96 14.18
C LEU A 340 1.39 -12.82 12.66
N SER A 341 2.11 -11.81 12.23
CA SER A 341 2.42 -11.58 10.82
C SER A 341 3.24 -12.73 10.24
N VAL A 342 4.32 -13.13 10.92
CA VAL A 342 5.18 -14.23 10.48
C VAL A 342 4.45 -15.56 10.47
N SER A 343 3.70 -15.89 11.53
CA SER A 343 2.95 -17.15 11.61
C SER A 343 1.83 -17.23 10.57
N SER A 344 1.06 -16.15 10.39
CA SER A 344 0.02 -16.10 9.35
C SER A 344 0.63 -16.28 7.95
N CYS A 345 1.75 -15.62 7.66
CA CYS A 345 2.42 -15.75 6.36
C CYS A 345 3.13 -17.09 6.18
N ALA A 346 3.60 -17.73 7.25
CA ALA A 346 4.11 -19.09 7.17
C ALA A 346 2.99 -20.08 6.75
N VAL A 347 1.79 -19.94 7.33
CA VAL A 347 0.62 -20.74 6.92
C VAL A 347 0.23 -20.44 5.48
N MET A 348 0.11 -19.16 5.11
CA MET A 348 -0.25 -18.77 3.74
C MET A 348 0.81 -19.19 2.72
N GLY A 349 2.10 -19.07 3.05
CA GLY A 349 3.21 -19.54 2.22
C GLY A 349 3.18 -21.06 2.04
N THR A 350 2.87 -21.81 3.10
CA THR A 350 2.70 -23.26 2.99
C THR A 350 1.55 -23.62 2.05
N LEU A 351 0.41 -22.96 2.18
CA LEU A 351 -0.73 -23.15 1.27
C LEU A 351 -0.34 -22.80 -0.17
N LEU A 352 0.31 -21.65 -0.38
CA LEU A 352 0.77 -21.23 -1.71
C LEU A 352 1.76 -22.23 -2.32
N ALA A 353 2.69 -22.77 -1.53
CA ALA A 353 3.62 -23.80 -1.98
C ALA A 353 2.93 -25.10 -2.38
N LEU A 354 1.92 -25.53 -1.60
CA LEU A 354 1.11 -26.73 -1.91
C LEU A 354 0.31 -26.57 -3.19
N PHE A 355 -0.31 -25.41 -3.40
CA PHE A 355 -1.12 -25.14 -4.59
C PHE A 355 -0.31 -24.64 -5.80
N SER A 356 0.99 -24.38 -5.64
CA SER A 356 1.85 -23.86 -6.72
C SER A 356 1.83 -24.69 -8.01
N PRO A 357 1.68 -26.03 -8.01
CA PRO A 357 1.59 -26.77 -9.25
C PRO A 357 0.27 -26.54 -10.01
N LEU A 358 -0.82 -26.25 -9.29
CA LEU A 358 -2.16 -26.10 -9.88
C LEU A 358 -2.41 -24.69 -10.42
N ILE A 359 -1.87 -23.68 -9.76
CA ILE A 359 -2.14 -22.26 -10.05
C ILE A 359 -1.78 -21.87 -11.50
N PRO A 360 -0.60 -22.22 -12.04
CA PRO A 360 -0.26 -21.84 -13.41
C PRO A 360 -1.14 -22.50 -14.48
N HIS A 361 -1.89 -23.57 -14.16
CA HIS A 361 -2.82 -24.20 -15.10
C HIS A 361 -4.07 -23.34 -15.40
N ILE A 362 -4.35 -22.34 -14.57
CA ILE A 362 -5.40 -21.35 -14.83
C ILE A 362 -5.04 -20.53 -16.09
N TYR A 363 -3.73 -20.39 -16.38
CA TYR A 363 -3.24 -19.62 -17.51
C TYR A 363 -3.06 -20.53 -18.74
N ASN A 364 -3.54 -20.08 -19.89
CA ASN A 364 -3.36 -20.80 -21.15
C ASN A 364 -1.97 -20.46 -21.74
N THR A 365 -0.93 -21.12 -21.21
CA THR A 365 0.47 -20.91 -21.60
C THR A 365 1.17 -22.24 -21.87
N GLU A 366 2.39 -22.17 -22.39
CA GLU A 366 3.24 -23.34 -22.64
C GLU A 366 3.55 -24.11 -21.34
N PRO A 367 3.67 -25.45 -21.40
CA PRO A 367 4.00 -26.26 -20.22
C PRO A 367 5.30 -25.82 -19.51
N ALA A 368 6.31 -25.43 -20.28
CA ALA A 368 7.60 -24.94 -19.74
C ALA A 368 7.42 -23.68 -18.89
N ILE A 369 6.55 -22.74 -19.31
CA ILE A 369 6.24 -21.52 -18.55
C ILE A 369 5.48 -21.86 -17.25
N ARG A 370 4.54 -22.83 -17.32
CA ARG A 370 3.80 -23.28 -16.13
C ARG A 370 4.71 -23.91 -15.08
N GLU A 371 5.65 -24.74 -15.51
CA GLU A 371 6.62 -25.38 -14.62
C GLU A 371 7.55 -24.35 -13.98
N LEU A 372 8.06 -23.42 -14.80
CA LEU A 372 8.91 -22.34 -14.31
C LEU A 372 8.16 -21.44 -13.31
N ALA A 373 6.92 -21.03 -13.63
CA ALA A 373 6.08 -20.25 -12.73
C ALA A 373 5.80 -20.98 -11.41
N SER A 374 5.47 -22.28 -11.48
CA SER A 374 5.27 -23.12 -10.29
C SER A 374 6.52 -23.14 -9.39
N SER A 375 7.71 -23.26 -9.98
CA SER A 375 8.97 -23.28 -9.25
C SER A 375 9.28 -21.91 -8.59
N VAL A 376 9.03 -20.82 -9.31
CA VAL A 376 9.20 -19.44 -8.76
C VAL A 376 8.18 -19.16 -7.67
N ILE A 377 6.91 -19.57 -7.82
CA ILE A 377 5.88 -19.43 -6.79
C ILE A 377 6.27 -20.19 -5.52
N ARG A 378 6.81 -21.41 -5.61
CA ARG A 378 7.30 -22.15 -4.45
C ARG A 378 8.42 -21.39 -3.74
N THR A 379 9.35 -20.84 -4.50
CA THR A 379 10.45 -20.05 -3.95
C THR A 379 9.93 -18.78 -3.26
N ALA A 380 8.98 -18.08 -3.88
CA ALA A 380 8.33 -16.92 -3.28
C ALA A 380 7.60 -17.29 -1.98
N ALA A 381 6.90 -18.42 -1.97
CA ALA A 381 6.21 -18.93 -0.79
C ALA A 381 7.16 -19.20 0.40
N LEU A 382 8.36 -19.72 0.13
CA LEU A 382 9.41 -19.91 1.14
C LEU A 382 9.93 -18.58 1.72
N CYS A 383 9.96 -17.53 0.90
CA CYS A 383 10.42 -16.20 1.33
C CYS A 383 9.34 -15.39 2.08
N MET A 384 8.05 -15.76 1.99
CA MET A 384 6.96 -15.00 2.60
C MET A 384 7.14 -14.69 4.10
N PRO A 385 7.59 -15.62 4.97
CA PRO A 385 7.84 -15.31 6.37
C PRO A 385 8.91 -14.25 6.58
N LEU A 386 9.94 -14.19 5.73
CA LEU A 386 10.98 -13.16 5.76
C LEU A 386 10.39 -11.79 5.42
N PHE A 387 9.58 -11.72 4.35
CA PHE A 387 8.88 -10.50 3.96
C PHE A 387 7.93 -10.02 5.06
N ALA A 388 7.19 -10.92 5.67
CA ALA A 388 6.29 -10.61 6.76
C ALA A 388 7.03 -10.04 7.98
N PHE A 389 8.17 -10.62 8.35
CA PHE A 389 8.98 -10.10 9.45
C PHE A 389 9.56 -8.73 9.12
N ALA A 390 10.18 -8.57 7.96
CA ALA A 390 10.77 -7.31 7.52
C ALA A 390 9.72 -6.18 7.46
N ASN A 391 8.53 -6.48 6.93
CA ASN A 391 7.41 -5.55 6.88
C ASN A 391 6.92 -5.15 8.26
N ALA A 392 6.68 -6.11 9.17
CA ALA A 392 6.24 -5.83 10.53
C ALA A 392 7.29 -5.04 11.33
N ALA A 393 8.58 -5.33 11.14
CA ALA A 393 9.67 -4.55 11.72
C ALA A 393 9.70 -3.10 11.16
N TYR A 394 9.54 -2.93 9.84
CA TYR A 394 9.44 -1.61 9.19
C TYR A 394 8.33 -0.78 9.81
N PHE A 395 7.11 -1.31 9.92
CA PHE A 395 5.97 -0.58 10.48
C PHE A 395 6.12 -0.31 11.98
N THR A 396 6.78 -1.21 12.71
CA THR A 396 7.14 -1.00 14.12
C THR A 396 8.11 0.18 14.29
N LEU A 397 9.19 0.22 13.51
CA LEU A 397 10.15 1.32 13.54
C LEU A 397 9.52 2.66 13.14
N ARG A 398 8.65 2.63 12.13
CA ARG A 398 7.91 3.78 11.62
C ARG A 398 6.96 4.35 12.67
N SER A 399 6.26 3.52 13.46
CA SER A 399 5.29 3.97 14.47
C SER A 399 5.91 4.86 15.55
N GLY A 400 7.21 4.69 15.85
CA GLY A 400 7.98 5.55 16.75
C GLY A 400 8.60 6.79 16.10
N GLY A 401 8.25 7.08 14.84
CA GLY A 401 8.74 8.25 14.11
C GLY A 401 10.20 8.17 13.64
N LYS A 402 10.80 6.97 13.60
CA LYS A 402 12.17 6.74 13.13
C LYS A 402 12.20 6.53 11.60
N THR A 403 11.59 7.46 10.87
CA THR A 403 11.36 7.34 9.42
C THR A 403 12.62 7.30 8.58
N LEU A 404 13.68 7.98 9.01
CA LEU A 404 14.98 7.89 8.33
C LEU A 404 15.61 6.50 8.49
N ILE A 405 15.48 5.88 9.68
CA ILE A 405 15.95 4.51 9.91
C ILE A 405 15.15 3.54 9.04
N THR A 406 13.82 3.72 8.93
CA THR A 406 12.98 2.87 8.07
C THR A 406 13.34 3.02 6.60
N PHE A 407 13.68 4.21 6.14
CA PHE A 407 14.13 4.48 4.77
C PHE A 407 15.44 3.72 4.46
N PHE A 408 16.43 3.78 5.34
CA PHE A 408 17.67 3.03 5.17
C PHE A 408 17.45 1.52 5.27
N PHE A 409 16.60 1.11 6.20
CA PHE A 409 16.27 -0.30 6.42
C PHE A 409 15.55 -0.94 5.23
N ASP A 410 14.71 -0.19 4.53
CA ASP A 410 13.89 -0.72 3.42
C ASP A 410 14.49 -0.38 2.05
N SER A 411 14.36 0.86 1.61
CA SER A 411 14.75 1.26 0.25
C SER A 411 16.25 1.21 0.02
N CYS A 412 17.05 1.79 0.92
CA CYS A 412 18.51 1.77 0.73
C CYS A 412 19.06 0.36 0.74
N TYR A 413 18.56 -0.50 1.64
CA TYR A 413 18.94 -1.91 1.67
C TYR A 413 18.65 -2.61 0.33
N THR A 414 17.44 -2.41 -0.19
CA THR A 414 17.03 -3.07 -1.44
C THR A 414 17.85 -2.57 -2.63
N TRP A 415 18.14 -1.26 -2.71
CA TRP A 415 18.97 -0.70 -3.78
C TRP A 415 20.43 -1.09 -3.69
N LEU A 416 21.00 -1.20 -2.49
CA LEU A 416 22.41 -1.47 -2.29
C LEU A 416 22.74 -2.98 -2.23
N ILE A 417 21.77 -3.83 -1.94
CA ILE A 417 21.99 -5.26 -1.74
C ILE A 417 21.17 -6.09 -2.72
N ASN A 418 19.81 -6.02 -2.68
CA ASN A 418 18.99 -6.88 -3.51
C ASN A 418 19.17 -6.60 -5.00
N PHE A 419 19.13 -5.31 -5.40
CA PHE A 419 19.27 -4.94 -6.82
C PHE A 419 20.62 -5.34 -7.43
N PRO A 420 21.79 -5.03 -6.82
CA PRO A 420 23.06 -5.48 -7.36
C PRO A 420 23.20 -7.01 -7.45
N ILE A 421 22.69 -7.74 -6.46
CA ILE A 421 22.68 -9.21 -6.49
C ILE A 421 21.81 -9.71 -7.65
N ALA A 422 20.58 -9.14 -7.83
CA ALA A 422 19.72 -9.48 -8.94
C ALA A 422 20.38 -9.19 -10.29
N PHE A 423 21.02 -8.03 -10.42
CA PHE A 423 21.73 -7.62 -11.64
C PHE A 423 22.88 -8.58 -11.99
N VAL A 424 23.74 -8.89 -11.02
CA VAL A 424 24.89 -9.76 -11.23
C VAL A 424 24.45 -11.19 -11.52
N LEU A 425 23.57 -11.75 -10.71
CA LEU A 425 23.13 -13.14 -10.88
C LEU A 425 22.34 -13.34 -12.17
N SER A 426 21.53 -12.36 -12.60
CA SER A 426 20.75 -12.48 -13.82
C SER A 426 21.60 -12.40 -15.08
N ARG A 427 22.67 -11.60 -15.10
CA ARG A 427 23.48 -11.34 -16.30
C ARG A 427 24.74 -12.17 -16.40
N TYR A 428 25.41 -12.45 -15.28
CA TYR A 428 26.74 -13.05 -15.26
C TYR A 428 26.77 -14.49 -14.77
N THR A 429 25.60 -15.11 -14.46
CA THR A 429 25.55 -16.52 -14.07
C THR A 429 24.56 -17.29 -14.94
N ALA A 430 24.73 -18.61 -15.04
CA ALA A 430 23.81 -19.52 -15.73
C ALA A 430 22.77 -20.15 -14.78
N LEU A 431 22.60 -19.59 -13.57
CA LEU A 431 21.68 -20.13 -12.56
C LEU A 431 20.22 -20.04 -13.07
N PRO A 432 19.39 -21.06 -12.86
CA PRO A 432 17.98 -21.01 -13.23
C PRO A 432 17.21 -19.92 -12.44
N LEU A 433 16.18 -19.35 -13.06
CA LEU A 433 15.41 -18.22 -12.50
C LEU A 433 14.92 -18.42 -11.06
N PRO A 434 14.39 -19.60 -10.66
CA PRO A 434 13.96 -19.81 -9.27
C PRO A 434 15.11 -19.67 -8.25
N ILE A 435 16.33 -20.08 -8.63
CA ILE A 435 17.52 -19.97 -7.79
C ILE A 435 17.98 -18.51 -7.69
N VAL A 436 17.98 -17.77 -8.81
CA VAL A 436 18.27 -16.33 -8.81
C VAL A 436 17.26 -15.61 -7.92
N TYR A 437 15.96 -15.91 -8.06
CA TYR A 437 14.90 -15.35 -7.23
C TYR A 437 15.12 -15.67 -5.73
N LEU A 438 15.53 -16.91 -5.42
CA LEU A 438 15.82 -17.33 -4.04
C LEU A 438 16.98 -16.55 -3.43
N PHE A 439 18.07 -16.36 -4.15
CA PHE A 439 19.22 -15.58 -3.64
C PHE A 439 18.86 -14.12 -3.44
N VAL A 440 18.18 -13.50 -4.42
CA VAL A 440 17.79 -12.08 -4.35
C VAL A 440 16.89 -11.80 -3.15
N ASN A 441 15.92 -12.69 -2.87
CA ASN A 441 14.98 -12.51 -1.77
C ASN A 441 15.47 -13.17 -0.47
N GLY A 442 16.30 -14.20 -0.57
CA GLY A 442 16.89 -14.87 0.59
C GLY A 442 17.88 -13.98 1.36
N VAL A 443 18.52 -13.02 0.69
CA VAL A 443 19.37 -12.01 1.34
C VAL A 443 18.57 -11.16 2.33
N ASP A 444 17.24 -11.05 2.20
CA ASP A 444 16.39 -10.39 3.18
C ASP A 444 16.45 -11.01 4.59
N LEU A 445 17.08 -12.20 4.73
CA LEU A 445 17.44 -12.73 6.05
C LEU A 445 18.36 -11.77 6.82
N LEU A 446 19.31 -11.10 6.14
CA LEU A 446 20.14 -10.06 6.76
C LEU A 446 19.30 -8.86 7.18
N LYS A 447 18.35 -8.45 6.34
CA LYS A 447 17.38 -7.41 6.65
C LYS A 447 16.55 -7.79 7.90
N CYS A 448 16.13 -9.05 8.01
CA CYS A 448 15.41 -9.57 9.18
C CYS A 448 16.30 -9.51 10.44
N ILE A 449 17.59 -9.86 10.35
CA ILE A 449 18.52 -9.77 11.49
C ILE A 449 18.68 -8.32 11.95
N ILE A 450 18.89 -7.40 11.01
CA ILE A 450 18.96 -5.95 11.32
C ILE A 450 17.66 -5.47 11.97
N GLY A 451 16.52 -5.83 11.40
CA GLY A 451 15.19 -5.49 11.93
C GLY A 451 14.97 -6.04 13.34
N PHE A 452 15.36 -7.29 13.58
CA PHE A 452 15.29 -7.91 14.91
C PHE A 452 16.12 -7.13 15.95
N ILE A 453 17.36 -6.76 15.60
CA ILE A 453 18.25 -5.99 16.48
C ILE A 453 17.64 -4.62 16.78
N LEU A 454 17.12 -3.90 15.77
CA LEU A 454 16.54 -2.58 15.93
C LEU A 454 15.27 -2.62 16.78
N VAL A 455 14.40 -3.61 16.54
CA VAL A 455 13.16 -3.79 17.32
C VAL A 455 13.48 -4.16 18.77
N LYS A 456 14.44 -5.09 18.98
CA LYS A 456 14.85 -5.54 20.32
C LYS A 456 15.50 -4.42 21.13
N LYS A 457 16.39 -3.61 20.51
CA LYS A 457 16.99 -2.43 21.16
C LYS A 457 15.97 -1.37 21.54
N GLY A 458 14.78 -1.37 20.92
CA GLY A 458 13.71 -0.44 21.23
C GLY A 458 13.99 1.00 20.79
N VAL A 459 14.83 1.21 19.75
CA VAL A 459 15.15 2.57 19.22
C VAL A 459 13.91 3.33 18.73
N TRP A 460 12.84 2.60 18.47
CA TRP A 460 11.54 3.10 17.99
C TRP A 460 10.57 3.45 19.15
N VAL A 461 10.88 3.04 20.39
CA VAL A 461 10.00 3.28 21.55
C VAL A 461 10.10 4.76 21.93
N ASN A 462 9.31 5.58 21.27
CA ASN A 462 9.34 7.02 21.41
C ASN A 462 7.93 7.63 21.27
N ASN A 463 7.51 8.42 22.25
CA ASN A 463 6.32 9.24 22.16
C ASN A 463 6.71 10.59 21.53
N ILE A 464 6.32 10.79 20.27
CA ILE A 464 6.69 11.99 19.49
C ILE A 464 5.68 13.14 19.69
N VAL A 465 4.58 12.89 20.40
CA VAL A 465 3.52 13.86 20.68
C VAL A 465 3.47 14.29 22.15
N ALA A 466 4.36 13.76 23.00
CA ALA A 466 4.48 14.20 24.39
C ALA A 466 4.83 15.70 24.43
N SER A 467 4.09 16.46 25.22
CA SER A 467 4.48 17.84 25.57
C SER A 467 5.73 17.79 26.44
N SER A 468 6.52 18.86 26.39
CA SER A 468 7.72 19.00 27.24
C SER A 468 7.42 18.93 28.76
N GLN A 469 6.16 18.95 29.17
CA GLN A 469 5.70 18.79 30.54
C GLN A 469 5.44 17.31 30.93
N ASP A 470 5.32 16.41 29.95
CA ASP A 470 5.00 14.99 30.19
C ASP A 470 6.23 14.07 30.19
N VAL A 471 7.43 14.62 30.06
CA VAL A 471 8.67 13.83 30.12
C VAL A 471 8.98 13.61 31.61
N PRO A 472 8.88 12.39 32.15
CA PRO A 472 9.39 12.08 33.47
C PRO A 472 10.87 12.45 33.49
N GLN A 473 11.28 13.33 34.37
CA GLN A 473 12.70 13.56 34.65
C GLN A 473 13.27 12.19 35.02
N ALA A 474 14.22 11.73 34.23
CA ALA A 474 14.95 10.51 34.51
C ALA A 474 15.80 10.80 35.76
N ASP A 475 15.44 10.19 36.91
CA ASP A 475 16.31 10.04 38.06
C ASP A 475 17.39 9.01 37.78
#